data_7d1a854e402c2d32d100bca580245b37
#
_entry.id   7d1a854e402c2d32d100bca580245b37
#
_cell.length_a   1.000
_cell.length_b   1.000
_cell.length_c   1.000
_cell.angle_alpha   90.00
_cell.angle_beta   90.00
_cell.angle_gamma   90.00
#
_symmetry.space_group_name_H-M   'P 1'
#
loop_
_entity.id
_entity.type
_entity.pdbx_description
1 polymer ?
#
loop_
_entity_poly.entity_id
_entity_poly.type
_entity_poly.pdbx_seq_one_letter_code
_entity_poly.pdbx_strand_id
1 'polypeptide(L)'
;MRHHVQGTVYLLHFLEPIGNPANPHAMAQHYIGWALQAADRISIQTAGGGAAIVRAVQAKGIGFLVAATWPGSRSLERRLKNRKCAPRYCPICREQRRDR
;
A
#
# COMPACT_ATOMS: atom_id res chain seq x y z
N MET A 1 1.81 0.21 32.00
CA MET A 1 1.54 1.27 31.02
C MET A 1 1.60 0.73 29.61
N ARG A 2 0.64 1.06 28.84
CA ARG A 2 0.58 0.59 27.49
C ARG A 2 0.95 1.70 26.53
N HIS A 3 1.86 1.43 25.63
CA HIS A 3 2.29 2.41 24.66
C HIS A 3 2.06 1.89 23.25
N HIS A 4 1.40 2.71 22.47
CA HIS A 4 1.31 2.46 21.04
C HIS A 4 2.52 3.10 20.40
N VAL A 5 3.34 2.29 19.78
CA VAL A 5 4.51 2.80 19.08
C VAL A 5 4.03 3.57 17.87
N GLN A 6 4.31 4.87 17.84
CA GLN A 6 3.95 5.71 16.72
C GLN A 6 4.96 5.52 15.59
N GLY A 7 4.43 5.39 14.41
CA GLY A 7 5.21 5.32 13.19
C GLY A 7 4.40 5.93 12.08
N THR A 8 4.48 5.35 10.91
CA THR A 8 3.76 5.86 9.74
C THR A 8 3.11 4.71 9.01
N VAL A 9 1.82 4.85 8.74
CA VAL A 9 1.08 3.99 7.83
C VAL A 9 1.28 4.57 6.43
N TYR A 10 1.60 3.73 5.47
CA TYR A 10 1.79 4.19 4.10
C TYR A 10 0.95 3.36 3.15
N LEU A 11 0.51 4.00 2.07
CA LEU A 11 -0.29 3.37 1.03
C LEU A 11 0.50 3.42 -0.27
N LEU A 12 0.79 2.24 -0.82
CA LEU A 12 1.41 2.13 -2.13
C LEU A 12 0.32 1.91 -3.18
N HIS A 13 0.46 2.58 -4.31
CA HIS A 13 -0.42 2.41 -5.46
C HIS A 13 0.41 1.79 -6.58
N PHE A 14 0.04 0.58 -7.00
CA PHE A 14 0.73 -0.09 -8.10
C PHE A 14 0.23 0.50 -9.41
N LEU A 15 1.14 0.71 -10.35
CA LEU A 15 0.78 1.31 -11.64
C LEU A 15 -0.09 0.38 -12.48
N GLU A 16 -0.06 -0.93 -12.19
CA GLU A 16 -0.95 -1.90 -12.79
C GLU A 16 -1.42 -2.87 -11.72
N PRO A 17 -2.63 -3.42 -11.82
CA PRO A 17 -3.08 -4.41 -10.86
C PRO A 17 -2.31 -5.72 -11.00
N ILE A 18 -2.21 -6.46 -9.89
CA ILE A 18 -1.55 -7.75 -9.87
C ILE A 18 -2.52 -8.79 -9.29
N GLY A 19 -2.45 -10.00 -9.82
CA GLY A 19 -3.29 -11.11 -9.40
C GLY A 19 -3.66 -11.98 -10.58
N ASN A 20 -4.74 -12.74 -10.44
CA ASN A 20 -5.23 -13.62 -11.49
C ASN A 20 -6.23 -12.85 -12.36
N PRO A 21 -5.90 -12.55 -13.63
CA PRO A 21 -6.82 -11.80 -14.49
C PRO A 21 -8.17 -12.51 -14.72
N ALA A 22 -8.21 -13.82 -14.54
CA ALA A 22 -9.46 -14.57 -14.69
C ALA A 22 -10.41 -14.32 -13.52
N ASN A 23 -9.94 -13.73 -12.43
CA ASN A 23 -10.76 -13.41 -11.27
C ASN A 23 -10.51 -11.96 -10.88
N PRO A 24 -11.32 -11.01 -11.41
CA PRO A 24 -11.12 -9.59 -11.11
C PRO A 24 -11.17 -9.25 -9.62
N HIS A 25 -11.91 -10.03 -8.84
CA HIS A 25 -12.01 -9.80 -7.40
C HIS A 25 -10.73 -10.19 -6.66
N ALA A 26 -9.86 -10.94 -7.29
CA ALA A 26 -8.58 -11.34 -6.72
C ALA A 26 -7.43 -10.43 -7.16
N MET A 27 -7.73 -9.38 -7.92
CA MET A 27 -6.70 -8.43 -8.34
C MET A 27 -6.47 -7.40 -7.25
N ALA A 28 -5.22 -6.96 -7.11
CA ALA A 28 -4.85 -5.95 -6.13
C ALA A 28 -4.04 -4.85 -6.80
N GLN A 29 -4.26 -3.62 -6.37
CA GLN A 29 -3.51 -2.48 -6.89
C GLN A 29 -2.92 -1.61 -5.78
N HIS A 30 -3.07 -2.05 -4.54
CA HIS A 30 -2.60 -1.27 -3.39
C HIS A 30 -1.97 -2.17 -2.34
N TYR A 31 -1.10 -1.58 -1.56
CA TYR A 31 -0.56 -2.21 -0.37
C TYR A 31 -0.52 -1.18 0.75
N ILE A 32 -1.04 -1.54 1.91
CA ILE A 32 -0.98 -0.71 3.10
C ILE A 32 0.03 -1.33 4.05
N GLY A 33 1.00 -0.55 4.48
CA GLY A 33 2.04 -1.00 5.39
C GLY A 33 2.24 -0.02 6.53
N TRP A 34 3.04 -0.45 7.50
CA TRP A 34 3.41 0.39 8.63
C TRP A 34 4.87 0.18 8.93
N ALA A 35 5.54 1.26 9.35
CA ALA A 35 6.91 1.20 9.81
C ALA A 35 7.17 2.35 10.76
N LEU A 36 8.15 2.15 11.65
CA LEU A 36 8.61 3.25 12.49
C LEU A 36 9.17 4.38 11.64
N GLN A 37 9.93 4.03 10.62
CA GLN A 37 10.49 4.99 9.66
C GLN A 37 10.08 4.54 8.27
N ALA A 38 9.02 5.15 7.76
CA ALA A 38 8.45 4.75 6.48
C ALA A 38 9.44 4.89 5.32
N ALA A 39 10.26 5.94 5.33
CA ALA A 39 11.23 6.14 4.26
C ALA A 39 12.18 4.97 4.13
N ASP A 40 12.68 4.44 5.26
CA ASP A 40 13.58 3.29 5.24
C ASP A 40 12.87 2.05 4.72
N ARG A 41 11.64 1.83 5.17
CA ARG A 41 10.87 0.66 4.74
C ARG A 41 10.56 0.72 3.25
N ILE A 42 10.21 1.90 2.75
CA ILE A 42 9.93 2.10 1.34
C ILE A 42 11.19 1.87 0.52
N SER A 43 12.35 2.31 1.01
CA SER A 43 13.63 2.04 0.34
C SER A 43 13.90 0.54 0.23
N ILE A 44 13.63 -0.22 1.29
CA ILE A 44 13.79 -1.67 1.27
C ILE A 44 12.89 -2.28 0.21
N GLN A 45 11.65 -1.84 0.14
CA GLN A 45 10.69 -2.36 -0.84
C GLN A 45 11.10 -1.98 -2.26
N THR A 46 11.59 -0.78 -2.47
CA THR A 46 12.07 -0.33 -3.78
C THR A 46 13.26 -1.16 -4.24
N ALA A 47 14.10 -1.60 -3.29
CA ALA A 47 15.27 -2.42 -3.59
C ALA A 47 14.94 -3.91 -3.81
N GLY A 48 13.67 -4.28 -3.77
CA GLY A 48 13.26 -5.66 -4.03
C GLY A 48 13.02 -6.50 -2.79
N GLY A 49 13.08 -5.89 -1.60
CA GLY A 49 12.78 -6.58 -0.35
C GLY A 49 11.38 -6.27 0.13
N GLY A 50 11.10 -6.63 1.40
CA GLY A 50 9.85 -6.26 2.05
C GLY A 50 8.69 -7.20 1.77
N ALA A 51 7.49 -6.67 1.64
CA ALA A 51 6.28 -7.45 1.54
C ALA A 51 6.24 -8.31 0.28
N ALA A 52 5.68 -9.50 0.42
CA ALA A 52 5.64 -10.46 -0.71
C ALA A 52 4.89 -9.89 -1.91
N ILE A 53 3.79 -9.16 -1.69
CA ILE A 53 3.03 -8.60 -2.80
C ILE A 53 3.83 -7.53 -3.55
N VAL A 54 4.63 -6.74 -2.83
CA VAL A 54 5.46 -5.72 -3.45
C VAL A 54 6.58 -6.37 -4.26
N ARG A 55 7.17 -7.46 -3.74
CA ARG A 55 8.17 -8.21 -4.49
C ARG A 55 7.58 -8.81 -5.76
N ALA A 56 6.34 -9.31 -5.69
CA ALA A 56 5.67 -9.88 -6.85
C ALA A 56 5.39 -8.81 -7.91
N VAL A 57 4.99 -7.63 -7.48
CA VAL A 57 4.76 -6.49 -8.38
C VAL A 57 6.05 -6.12 -9.11
N GLN A 58 7.16 -6.05 -8.38
CA GLN A 58 8.44 -5.71 -8.99
C GLN A 58 8.95 -6.81 -9.92
N ALA A 59 8.72 -8.07 -9.56
CA ALA A 59 9.12 -9.19 -10.42
C ALA A 59 8.41 -9.16 -11.77
N LYS A 60 7.24 -8.55 -11.84
CA LYS A 60 6.51 -8.38 -13.10
C LYS A 60 6.83 -7.06 -13.79
N GLY A 61 7.77 -6.31 -13.27
CA GLY A 61 8.15 -5.04 -13.86
C GLY A 61 7.14 -3.93 -13.64
N ILE A 62 6.22 -4.09 -12.69
CA ILE A 62 5.22 -3.08 -12.36
C ILE A 62 5.80 -2.11 -11.33
N GLY A 63 5.69 -0.81 -11.62
CA GLY A 63 6.12 0.21 -10.67
C GLY A 63 5.06 0.51 -9.64
N PHE A 64 5.44 1.26 -8.60
CA PHE A 64 4.48 1.72 -7.61
C PHE A 64 4.84 3.13 -7.16
N LEU A 65 3.83 3.81 -6.61
CA LEU A 65 3.95 5.16 -6.06
C LEU A 65 3.51 5.12 -4.60
N VAL A 66 4.11 5.98 -3.79
CA VAL A 66 3.61 6.22 -2.43
C VAL A 66 2.46 7.20 -2.56
N ALA A 67 1.24 6.70 -2.46
CA ALA A 67 0.04 7.50 -2.70
C ALA A 67 -0.34 8.35 -1.50
N ALA A 68 -0.12 7.84 -0.28
CA ALA A 68 -0.49 8.58 0.93
C ALA A 68 0.27 8.01 2.12
N THR A 69 0.41 8.83 3.16
CA THR A 69 0.97 8.41 4.44
C THR A 69 0.14 9.03 5.56
N TRP A 70 0.08 8.32 6.69
CA TRP A 70 -0.60 8.81 7.89
C TRP A 70 0.25 8.50 9.11
N PRO A 71 0.44 9.44 10.01
CA PRO A 71 1.07 9.12 11.29
C PRO A 71 0.13 8.18 12.06
N GLY A 72 0.69 7.18 12.72
CA GLY A 72 -0.12 6.27 13.48
C GLY A 72 0.62 5.01 13.90
N SER A 73 -0.11 4.13 14.59
CA SER A 73 0.41 2.86 15.05
C SER A 73 -0.04 1.74 14.11
N ARG A 74 0.41 0.53 14.42
CA ARG A 74 -0.05 -0.66 13.70
C ARG A 74 -1.55 -0.87 13.80
N SER A 75 -2.19 -0.33 14.83
CA SER A 75 -3.64 -0.41 14.96
C SER A 75 -4.33 0.33 13.82
N LEU A 76 -3.80 1.48 13.43
CA LEU A 76 -4.35 2.22 12.30
C LEU A 76 -4.16 1.43 11.00
N GLU A 77 -2.98 0.86 10.79
CA GLU A 77 -2.73 0.01 9.61
C GLU A 77 -3.75 -1.11 9.53
N ARG A 78 -3.98 -1.79 10.64
CA ARG A 78 -4.91 -2.92 10.68
C ARG A 78 -6.32 -2.49 10.37
N ARG A 79 -6.75 -1.35 10.91
CA ARG A 79 -8.10 -0.83 10.63
C ARG A 79 -8.27 -0.50 9.17
N LEU A 80 -7.28 0.14 8.57
CA LEU A 80 -7.38 0.50 7.15
C LEU A 80 -7.40 -0.74 6.26
N LYS A 81 -6.59 -1.75 6.61
CA LYS A 81 -6.60 -3.01 5.86
C LYS A 81 -7.95 -3.74 5.97
N ASN A 82 -8.52 -3.75 7.17
CA ASN A 82 -9.76 -4.47 7.42
C ASN A 82 -10.95 -3.86 6.69
N ARG A 83 -10.91 -2.58 6.40
CA ARG A 83 -11.98 -1.92 5.66
C ARG A 83 -12.00 -2.29 4.19
N LYS A 84 -10.88 -2.78 3.67
CA LYS A 84 -10.74 -3.21 2.28
C LYS A 84 -11.19 -2.14 1.28
N CYS A 85 -10.91 -0.88 1.63
CA CYS A 85 -11.34 0.28 0.83
C CYS A 85 -10.15 1.11 0.37
N ALA A 86 -9.01 0.49 0.11
CA ALA A 86 -7.80 1.20 -0.28
C ALA A 86 -8.03 2.21 -1.42
N PRO A 87 -8.82 1.89 -2.47
CA PRO A 87 -9.06 2.88 -3.53
C PRO A 87 -9.71 4.16 -3.03
N ARG A 88 -10.49 4.09 -1.95
CA ARG A 88 -11.10 5.30 -1.39
C ARG A 88 -10.10 6.18 -0.67
N TYR A 89 -9.03 5.59 -0.14
CA TYR A 89 -7.99 6.34 0.55
C TYR A 89 -6.90 6.83 -0.41
N CYS A 90 -6.87 6.30 -1.62
CA CYS A 90 -5.80 6.59 -2.57
C CYS A 90 -6.12 7.84 -3.36
N PRO A 91 -5.32 8.92 -3.20
CA PRO A 91 -5.55 10.15 -3.96
C PRO A 91 -5.45 9.93 -5.47
N ILE A 92 -4.59 9.00 -5.89
CA ILE A 92 -4.41 8.70 -7.31
C ILE A 92 -5.68 8.11 -7.89
N CYS A 93 -6.28 7.14 -7.18
CA CYS A 93 -7.54 6.54 -7.64
C CYS A 93 -8.69 7.54 -7.63
N ARG A 94 -8.74 8.41 -6.61
CA ARG A 94 -9.79 9.43 -6.55
C ARG A 94 -9.65 10.41 -7.71
N GLU A 95 -8.44 10.78 -8.06
CA GLU A 95 -8.21 11.68 -9.18
C GLU A 95 -8.65 11.01 -10.49
N GLN A 96 -8.33 9.75 -10.68
CA GLN A 96 -8.74 9.01 -11.87
C GLN A 96 -10.26 8.92 -11.99
N ARG A 97 -10.96 8.77 -10.87
CA ARG A 97 -12.44 8.75 -10.90
C ARG A 97 -13.03 10.11 -11.25
N ARG A 98 -12.37 11.19 -10.84
CA ARG A 98 -12.85 12.54 -11.14
C ARG A 98 -12.76 12.87 -12.63
N ASP A 99 -11.84 12.24 -13.32
CA ASP A 99 -11.60 12.50 -14.73
C ASP A 99 -12.57 11.76 -15.66
N ARG A 100 -13.49 11.00 -15.08
CA ARG A 100 -14.46 10.24 -15.88
C ARG A 100 -15.74 10.98 -16.12
#